data_22e72db59fbcf672ed4aa7cb06edf3a7
#
_entry.id   22e72db59fbcf672ed4aa7cb06edf3a7
#
_cell.length_a   1.000
_cell.length_b   1.000
_cell.length_c   1.000
_cell.angle_alpha   90.00
_cell.angle_beta   90.00
_cell.angle_gamma   90.00
#
_symmetry.space_group_name_H-M   'P 1'
#
loop_
_entity.id
_entity.type
_entity.pdbx_description
1 polymer ?
#
loop_
_entity_poly.entity_id
_entity_poly.type
_entity_poly.pdbx_seq_one_letter_code
_entity_poly.pdbx_strand_id
1 'polypeptide(L)'
;VAPSRGLGDVYKRQVVMSLLGHDFDSYWTKTETYEALKKYIQMDMYHLKALVTQLISGSHIKINPDKFQNDMSTFASVDDIFTLLVHLGYLTYDFENQTVSIPNQEVQKEFINCIEDGGWEPVMDAIRNSEALLWATIDGKEEYVAQMIEQVHQENISILKYNDENSMSCVLSLAYYAARKDYVMYRELAGGKGFADIVFVPRKYRDVPAIVVELKWDKSSDAAIAQIKKKEYMQSLKDYHGEVILVGINYDNTDSVKDDYKRHSCRIERIKL
;
A
#
# COMPACT_ATOMS: atom_id res chain seq x y z
N VAL A 1 35.89 32.85 -15.79
CA VAL A 1 34.78 32.38 -14.93
C VAL A 1 34.17 31.19 -15.65
N ALA A 2 34.33 29.99 -15.08
CA ALA A 2 33.68 28.80 -15.59
C ALA A 2 32.15 28.97 -15.45
N PRO A 3 31.33 28.67 -16.48
CA PRO A 3 29.91 28.77 -16.37
C PRO A 3 29.42 27.79 -15.27
N SER A 4 28.63 28.31 -14.34
CA SER A 4 27.97 27.49 -13.31
C SER A 4 27.12 26.42 -14.03
N ARG A 5 27.54 25.17 -13.94
CA ARG A 5 26.75 24.05 -14.44
C ARG A 5 25.45 24.05 -13.64
N GLY A 6 24.36 24.34 -14.33
CA GLY A 6 23.03 24.38 -13.69
C GLY A 6 22.69 23.03 -13.08
N LEU A 7 21.93 23.05 -11.96
CA LEU A 7 21.42 21.85 -11.26
C LEU A 7 20.83 20.82 -12.26
N GLY A 8 20.15 21.27 -13.31
CA GLY A 8 19.56 20.43 -14.35
C GLY A 8 20.55 19.53 -15.11
N ASP A 9 21.80 19.92 -15.26
CA ASP A 9 22.82 19.11 -15.95
C ASP A 9 23.39 18.00 -15.06
N VAL A 10 23.40 18.21 -13.75
CA VAL A 10 23.78 17.20 -12.77
C VAL A 10 22.73 16.08 -12.73
N TYR A 11 21.45 16.42 -12.71
CA TYR A 11 20.35 15.45 -12.74
C TYR A 11 20.33 14.63 -14.04
N LYS A 12 20.50 15.26 -15.19
CA LYS A 12 20.56 14.57 -16.48
C LYS A 12 21.71 13.55 -16.54
N ARG A 13 22.88 13.89 -16.01
CA ARG A 13 24.01 12.95 -15.92
C ARG A 13 23.74 11.78 -14.99
N GLN A 14 23.12 12.03 -13.84
CA GLN A 14 22.78 10.99 -12.86
C GLN A 14 21.78 10.00 -13.46
N VAL A 15 20.71 10.46 -14.11
CA VAL A 15 19.73 9.60 -14.80
C VAL A 15 20.41 8.76 -15.88
N VAL A 16 21.30 9.34 -16.69
CA VAL A 16 22.03 8.60 -17.74
C VAL A 16 22.97 7.55 -17.12
N MET A 17 23.66 7.87 -16.03
CA MET A 17 24.54 6.92 -15.34
C MET A 17 23.75 5.78 -14.69
N SER A 18 22.59 6.05 -14.13
CA SER A 18 21.67 5.02 -13.59
C SER A 18 21.16 4.09 -14.69
N LEU A 19 20.77 4.63 -15.84
CA LEU A 19 20.32 3.85 -16.99
C LEU A 19 21.45 2.96 -17.55
N LEU A 20 22.69 3.43 -17.55
CA LEU A 20 23.86 2.69 -18.04
C LEU A 20 24.36 1.64 -17.02
N GLY A 21 24.22 1.92 -15.72
CA GLY A 21 24.68 1.04 -14.64
C GLY A 21 23.63 0.02 -14.19
N HIS A 22 22.39 0.09 -14.67
CA HIS A 22 21.24 -0.65 -14.14
C HIS A 22 20.97 -0.46 -12.62
N ASP A 23 21.62 0.54 -12.01
CA ASP A 23 21.43 0.95 -10.63
C ASP A 23 20.42 2.11 -10.56
N PHE A 24 19.18 1.79 -10.25
CA PHE A 24 18.14 2.78 -9.96
C PHE A 24 18.20 3.15 -8.47
N ASP A 25 19.17 3.98 -8.12
CA ASP A 25 19.23 4.53 -6.76
C ASP A 25 18.44 5.83 -6.68
N SER A 26 17.74 6.03 -5.56
CA SER A 26 17.02 7.28 -5.30
C SER A 26 18.02 8.41 -5.03
N TYR A 27 18.05 9.37 -5.91
CA TYR A 27 18.93 10.55 -5.78
C TYR A 27 18.32 11.65 -4.89
N TRP A 28 17.09 11.43 -4.39
CA TRP A 28 16.35 12.39 -3.56
C TRP A 28 16.74 12.32 -2.08
N THR A 29 17.34 11.20 -1.63
CA THR A 29 17.62 10.89 -0.22
C THR A 29 18.64 11.79 0.49
N LYS A 30 19.24 12.75 -0.23
CA LYS A 30 20.28 13.65 0.33
C LYS A 30 19.96 15.14 0.13
N THR A 31 18.69 15.49 -0.05
CA THR A 31 18.28 16.86 -0.28
C THR A 31 17.64 17.45 0.99
N GLU A 32 17.69 18.80 1.12
CA GLU A 32 16.98 19.52 2.19
C GLU A 32 15.47 19.15 2.25
N THR A 33 14.91 18.75 1.09
CA THR A 33 13.52 18.30 0.99
C THR A 33 13.27 16.98 1.69
N TYR A 34 14.21 16.02 1.69
CA TYR A 34 14.07 14.77 2.43
C TYR A 34 14.04 14.99 3.96
N GLU A 35 14.91 15.85 4.46
CA GLU A 35 14.91 16.22 5.89
C GLU A 35 13.59 16.91 6.28
N ALA A 36 13.00 17.69 5.38
CA ALA A 36 11.68 18.26 5.59
C ALA A 36 10.59 17.18 5.66
N LEU A 37 10.57 16.22 4.70
CA LEU A 37 9.64 15.09 4.72
C LEU A 37 9.75 14.33 6.05
N LYS A 38 10.98 13.95 6.45
CA LYS A 38 11.24 13.23 7.69
C LYS A 38 10.74 13.99 8.91
N LYS A 39 11.04 15.28 8.99
CA LYS A 39 10.59 16.14 10.09
C LYS A 39 9.06 16.16 10.20
N TYR A 40 8.35 16.31 9.09
CA TYR A 40 6.88 16.41 9.10
C TYR A 40 6.21 15.06 9.36
N ILE A 41 6.73 13.95 8.82
CA ILE A 41 6.20 12.60 9.07
C ILE A 41 6.39 12.19 10.54
N GLN A 42 7.48 12.61 11.17
CA GLN A 42 7.78 12.28 12.56
C GLN A 42 7.05 13.17 13.58
N MET A 43 6.35 14.21 13.12
CA MET A 43 5.48 14.99 14.00
C MET A 43 4.35 14.11 14.51
N ASP A 44 4.22 13.99 15.85
CA ASP A 44 3.11 13.24 16.47
C ASP A 44 1.86 14.11 16.51
N MET A 45 1.28 14.38 15.34
CA MET A 45 0.10 15.23 15.16
C MET A 45 -1.10 14.42 14.64
N TYR A 46 -2.25 14.57 15.30
CA TYR A 46 -3.60 14.30 14.77
C TYR A 46 -3.74 13.06 13.87
N HIS A 47 -3.32 11.89 14.36
CA HIS A 47 -3.42 10.64 13.60
C HIS A 47 -2.56 10.59 12.30
N LEU A 48 -1.55 11.44 12.18
CA LEU A 48 -0.69 11.51 11.02
C LEU A 48 -0.09 10.14 10.67
N LYS A 49 0.33 9.36 11.68
CA LYS A 49 0.86 7.99 11.47
C LYS A 49 -0.13 7.09 10.74
N ALA A 50 -1.41 7.12 11.12
CA ALA A 50 -2.45 6.33 10.46
C ALA A 50 -2.62 6.74 9.00
N LEU A 51 -2.66 8.04 8.73
CA LEU A 51 -2.85 8.58 7.38
C LEU A 51 -1.64 8.32 6.48
N VAL A 52 -0.43 8.46 6.99
CA VAL A 52 0.81 8.11 6.24
C VAL A 52 0.86 6.61 5.96
N THR A 53 0.48 5.76 6.90
CA THR A 53 0.37 4.31 6.69
C THR A 53 -0.66 3.99 5.59
N GLN A 54 -1.80 4.67 5.58
CA GLN A 54 -2.79 4.56 4.50
C GLN A 54 -2.23 5.01 3.14
N LEU A 55 -1.48 6.12 3.07
CA LEU A 55 -0.82 6.58 1.85
C LEU A 55 0.19 5.53 1.33
N ILE A 56 1.02 4.96 2.21
CA ILE A 56 1.98 3.90 1.86
C ILE A 56 1.25 2.66 1.36
N SER A 57 0.09 2.34 1.92
CA SER A 57 -0.74 1.22 1.45
C SER A 57 -1.38 1.47 0.07
N GLY A 58 -1.31 2.70 -0.45
CA GLY A 58 -1.87 3.12 -1.74
C GLY A 58 -3.28 3.73 -1.64
N SER A 59 -3.69 4.14 -0.44
CA SER A 59 -4.97 4.86 -0.26
C SER A 59 -4.87 6.31 -0.72
N HIS A 60 -6.01 6.86 -1.10
CA HIS A 60 -6.20 8.27 -1.37
C HIS A 60 -6.80 8.94 -0.13
N ILE A 61 -6.18 10.00 0.36
CA ILE A 61 -6.60 10.70 1.58
C ILE A 61 -7.25 12.03 1.21
N LYS A 62 -8.48 12.23 1.69
CA LYS A 62 -9.20 13.49 1.46
C LYS A 62 -8.58 14.59 2.29
N ILE A 63 -8.29 15.74 1.66
CA ILE A 63 -7.78 16.95 2.33
C ILE A 63 -8.52 18.21 1.89
N ASN A 64 -8.44 19.24 2.71
CA ASN A 64 -8.90 20.57 2.36
C ASN A 64 -7.71 21.54 2.29
N PRO A 65 -7.17 21.85 1.10
CA PRO A 65 -6.01 22.72 0.94
C PRO A 65 -6.36 24.22 1.10
N ASP A 66 -7.64 24.62 1.11
CA ASP A 66 -8.06 26.01 1.06
C ASP A 66 -7.66 26.83 2.30
N LYS A 67 -7.37 26.13 3.41
CA LYS A 67 -6.97 26.76 4.68
C LYS A 67 -5.46 26.90 4.86
N PHE A 68 -4.68 26.34 3.94
CA PHE A 68 -3.23 26.37 4.03
C PHE A 68 -2.72 27.82 3.93
N GLN A 69 -2.21 28.32 5.03
CA GLN A 69 -1.45 29.58 5.05
C GLN A 69 0.00 29.20 4.78
N ASN A 70 0.59 29.75 3.72
CA ASN A 70 1.93 29.41 3.23
C ASN A 70 3.06 29.76 4.25
N ASP A 71 2.80 29.52 5.53
CA ASP A 71 3.73 29.64 6.64
C ASP A 71 4.25 28.24 6.98
N MET A 72 5.50 27.96 6.58
CA MET A 72 6.17 26.68 6.83
C MET A 72 6.51 26.44 8.32
N SER A 73 6.09 27.34 9.23
CA SER A 73 6.42 27.26 10.65
C SER A 73 5.27 26.85 11.55
N THR A 74 4.02 27.03 11.13
CA THR A 74 2.83 26.75 11.94
C THR A 74 1.85 25.84 11.20
N PHE A 75 1.79 24.57 11.61
CA PHE A 75 0.80 23.61 11.10
C PHE A 75 -0.32 23.45 12.12
N ALA A 76 -1.53 23.81 11.74
CA ALA A 76 -2.71 23.69 12.58
C ALA A 76 -3.43 22.35 12.37
N SER A 77 -3.19 21.68 11.24
CA SER A 77 -3.90 20.46 10.84
C SER A 77 -3.00 19.53 10.00
N VAL A 78 -3.45 18.30 9.83
CA VAL A 78 -2.83 17.34 8.89
C VAL A 78 -2.97 17.81 7.45
N ASP A 79 -4.06 18.51 7.12
CA ASP A 79 -4.28 19.07 5.79
C ASP A 79 -3.17 20.05 5.41
N ASP A 80 -2.65 20.84 6.38
CA ASP A 80 -1.54 21.75 6.15
C ASP A 80 -0.25 20.99 5.80
N ILE A 81 0.03 19.91 6.54
CA ILE A 81 1.21 19.05 6.29
C ILE A 81 1.11 18.40 4.90
N PHE A 82 -0.05 17.84 4.57
CA PHE A 82 -0.22 17.18 3.28
C PHE A 82 -0.23 18.16 2.12
N THR A 83 -0.79 19.35 2.30
CA THR A 83 -0.71 20.43 1.31
C THR A 83 0.74 20.85 1.07
N LEU A 84 1.53 21.00 2.14
CA LEU A 84 2.96 21.28 2.00
C LEU A 84 3.69 20.14 1.26
N LEU A 85 3.39 18.88 1.57
CA LEU A 85 4.00 17.73 0.87
C LEU A 85 3.62 17.68 -0.61
N VAL A 86 2.43 18.17 -0.99
CA VAL A 86 2.07 18.39 -2.41
C VAL A 86 2.97 19.47 -3.04
N HIS A 87 3.16 20.60 -2.38
CA HIS A 87 4.06 21.67 -2.87
C HIS A 87 5.52 21.22 -3.00
N LEU A 88 5.97 20.36 -2.10
CA LEU A 88 7.33 19.78 -2.15
C LEU A 88 7.46 18.62 -3.17
N GLY A 89 6.36 18.17 -3.79
CA GLY A 89 6.36 17.10 -4.78
C GLY A 89 6.35 15.68 -4.20
N TYR A 90 6.14 15.50 -2.89
CA TYR A 90 6.02 14.19 -2.26
C TYR A 90 4.62 13.58 -2.38
N LEU A 91 3.60 14.41 -2.57
CA LEU A 91 2.24 13.96 -2.82
C LEU A 91 1.72 14.58 -4.12
N THR A 92 0.80 13.88 -4.78
CA THR A 92 -0.02 14.43 -5.86
C THR A 92 -1.41 14.74 -5.33
N TYR A 93 -2.03 15.79 -5.87
CA TYR A 93 -3.39 16.21 -5.52
C TYR A 93 -4.35 15.99 -6.68
N ASP A 94 -5.43 15.28 -6.41
CA ASP A 94 -6.55 15.10 -7.32
C ASP A 94 -7.61 16.17 -7.02
N PHE A 95 -7.79 17.10 -7.96
CA PHE A 95 -8.74 18.22 -7.81
C PHE A 95 -10.21 17.78 -7.86
N GLU A 96 -10.53 16.70 -8.57
CA GLU A 96 -11.91 16.24 -8.70
C GLU A 96 -12.40 15.60 -7.41
N ASN A 97 -11.57 14.75 -6.81
CA ASN A 97 -11.88 14.00 -5.61
C ASN A 97 -11.41 14.69 -4.32
N GLN A 98 -10.64 15.76 -4.43
CA GLN A 98 -10.00 16.46 -3.31
C GLN A 98 -9.15 15.54 -2.43
N THR A 99 -8.35 14.67 -3.08
CA THR A 99 -7.53 13.69 -2.40
C THR A 99 -6.05 13.83 -2.73
N VAL A 100 -5.20 13.37 -1.79
CA VAL A 100 -3.76 13.21 -2.02
C VAL A 100 -3.38 11.75 -2.05
N SER A 101 -2.33 11.45 -2.82
CA SER A 101 -1.72 10.12 -2.89
C SER A 101 -0.22 10.23 -3.18
N ILE A 102 0.52 9.14 -2.94
CA ILE A 102 1.94 9.04 -3.30
C ILE A 102 2.04 8.83 -4.81
N PRO A 103 2.79 9.70 -5.56
CA PRO A 103 2.74 9.72 -7.02
C PRO A 103 3.40 8.50 -7.69
N ASN A 104 4.43 7.92 -7.09
CA ASN A 104 5.21 6.85 -7.70
C ASN A 104 6.00 6.04 -6.66
N GLN A 105 6.64 4.94 -7.12
CA GLN A 105 7.39 4.02 -6.26
C GLN A 105 8.68 4.64 -5.69
N GLU A 106 9.29 5.59 -6.37
CA GLU A 106 10.49 6.27 -5.88
C GLU A 106 10.16 7.11 -4.65
N VAL A 107 9.14 7.96 -4.74
CA VAL A 107 8.65 8.73 -3.60
C VAL A 107 8.13 7.82 -2.48
N GLN A 108 7.50 6.69 -2.82
CA GLN A 108 7.05 5.72 -1.81
C GLN A 108 8.21 5.15 -0.99
N LYS A 109 9.37 4.89 -1.60
CA LYS A 109 10.58 4.47 -0.88
C LYS A 109 11.05 5.54 0.12
N GLU A 110 10.95 6.82 -0.24
CA GLU A 110 11.31 7.90 0.67
C GLU A 110 10.41 7.92 1.92
N PHE A 111 9.09 7.70 1.75
CA PHE A 111 8.20 7.56 2.89
C PHE A 111 8.58 6.37 3.77
N ILE A 112 8.94 5.22 3.18
CA ILE A 112 9.38 4.03 3.92
C ILE A 112 10.67 4.31 4.70
N ASN A 113 11.67 4.93 4.06
CA ASN A 113 12.91 5.32 4.74
C ASN A 113 12.62 6.25 5.93
N CYS A 114 11.70 7.20 5.78
CA CYS A 114 11.31 8.10 6.87
C CYS A 114 10.63 7.38 8.03
N ILE A 115 9.78 6.39 7.77
CA ILE A 115 9.11 5.62 8.84
C ILE A 115 10.06 4.62 9.49
N GLU A 116 11.02 4.04 8.75
CA GLU A 116 12.07 3.20 9.31
C GLU A 116 12.95 3.99 10.28
N ASP A 117 13.43 5.15 9.86
CA ASP A 117 14.16 6.09 10.70
C ASP A 117 13.33 6.58 11.92
N GLY A 118 12.01 6.63 11.77
CA GLY A 118 11.06 7.04 12.80
C GLY A 118 10.69 5.93 13.80
N GLY A 119 11.18 4.71 13.63
CA GLY A 119 10.92 3.57 14.52
C GLY A 119 9.46 3.08 14.48
N TRP A 120 8.82 3.08 13.32
CA TRP A 120 7.46 2.55 13.15
C TRP A 120 7.50 1.04 12.91
N GLU A 121 8.03 0.29 13.89
CA GLU A 121 8.31 -1.15 13.76
C GLU A 121 7.13 -1.98 13.27
N PRO A 122 5.87 -1.82 13.75
CA PRO A 122 4.77 -2.65 13.25
C PRO A 122 4.53 -2.54 11.74
N VAL A 123 4.65 -1.32 11.18
CA VAL A 123 4.51 -1.09 9.73
C VAL A 123 5.69 -1.68 8.97
N MET A 124 6.91 -1.49 9.51
CA MET A 124 8.13 -2.02 8.91
C MET A 124 8.17 -3.54 8.92
N ASP A 125 7.71 -4.18 10.00
CA ASP A 125 7.64 -5.64 10.09
C ASP A 125 6.63 -6.21 9.10
N ALA A 126 5.48 -5.56 8.91
CA ALA A 126 4.54 -5.94 7.86
C ALA A 126 5.19 -5.89 6.46
N ILE A 127 5.94 -4.83 6.16
CA ILE A 127 6.64 -4.66 4.87
C ILE A 127 7.75 -5.72 4.71
N ARG A 128 8.57 -5.95 5.72
CA ARG A 128 9.66 -6.96 5.70
C ARG A 128 9.15 -8.37 5.49
N ASN A 129 8.02 -8.72 6.10
CA ASN A 129 7.43 -10.05 6.02
C ASN A 129 6.54 -10.27 4.78
N SER A 130 6.27 -9.21 4.01
CA SER A 130 5.32 -9.25 2.89
C SER A 130 5.73 -10.16 1.74
N GLU A 131 7.03 -10.38 1.51
CA GLU A 131 7.52 -11.31 0.49
C GLU A 131 7.22 -12.76 0.89
N ALA A 132 7.43 -13.12 2.15
CA ALA A 132 7.10 -14.45 2.66
C ALA A 132 5.60 -14.74 2.57
N LEU A 133 4.75 -13.76 2.87
CA LEU A 133 3.31 -13.87 2.72
C LEU A 133 2.89 -14.07 1.26
N LEU A 134 3.46 -13.30 0.34
CA LEU A 134 3.16 -13.43 -1.09
C LEU A 134 3.47 -14.84 -1.60
N TRP A 135 4.65 -15.37 -1.28
CA TRP A 135 5.03 -16.73 -1.70
C TRP A 135 4.16 -17.79 -1.01
N ALA A 136 3.82 -17.62 0.26
CA ALA A 136 2.91 -18.53 0.95
C ALA A 136 1.52 -18.56 0.30
N THR A 137 1.04 -17.41 -0.18
CA THR A 137 -0.22 -17.31 -0.94
C THR A 137 -0.11 -18.05 -2.27
N ILE A 138 0.98 -17.83 -3.00
CA ILE A 138 1.26 -18.55 -4.26
C ILE A 138 1.39 -20.05 -4.02
N ASP A 139 1.96 -20.49 -2.91
CA ASP A 139 2.08 -21.92 -2.55
C ASP A 139 0.76 -22.52 -2.02
N GLY A 140 -0.28 -21.71 -1.76
CA GLY A 140 -1.56 -22.19 -1.22
C GLY A 140 -1.55 -22.53 0.27
N LYS A 141 -0.67 -21.91 1.07
CA LYS A 141 -0.51 -22.15 2.51
C LYS A 141 -1.53 -21.36 3.33
N GLU A 142 -2.80 -21.74 3.28
CA GLU A 142 -3.95 -21.03 3.85
C GLU A 142 -3.76 -20.64 5.33
N GLU A 143 -3.31 -21.59 6.16
CA GLU A 143 -3.10 -21.38 7.60
C GLU A 143 -2.02 -20.33 7.88
N TYR A 144 -0.90 -20.40 7.17
CA TYR A 144 0.20 -19.44 7.30
C TYR A 144 -0.23 -18.04 6.86
N VAL A 145 -0.97 -17.94 5.75
CA VAL A 145 -1.50 -16.66 5.25
C VAL A 145 -2.45 -16.05 6.30
N ALA A 146 -3.36 -16.84 6.87
CA ALA A 146 -4.27 -16.37 7.91
C ALA A 146 -3.52 -15.86 9.16
N GLN A 147 -2.49 -16.58 9.62
CA GLN A 147 -1.66 -16.18 10.76
C GLN A 147 -0.89 -14.89 10.52
N MET A 148 -0.27 -14.77 9.35
CA MET A 148 0.50 -13.56 9.01
C MET A 148 -0.39 -12.32 8.90
N ILE A 149 -1.59 -12.47 8.32
CA ILE A 149 -2.56 -11.36 8.24
C ILE A 149 -3.07 -11.00 9.64
N GLU A 150 -3.34 -11.99 10.50
CA GLU A 150 -3.70 -11.78 11.91
C GLU A 150 -2.63 -10.96 12.63
N GLN A 151 -1.36 -11.35 12.50
CA GLN A 151 -0.26 -10.65 13.12
C GLN A 151 -0.16 -9.20 12.64
N VAL A 152 -0.15 -8.97 11.32
CA VAL A 152 -0.09 -7.61 10.75
C VAL A 152 -1.28 -6.77 11.22
N HIS A 153 -2.48 -7.36 11.30
CA HIS A 153 -3.66 -6.65 11.79
C HIS A 153 -3.50 -6.25 13.26
N GLN A 154 -3.18 -7.20 14.14
CA GLN A 154 -3.05 -6.95 15.58
C GLN A 154 -1.97 -5.90 15.89
N GLU A 155 -0.82 -5.99 15.24
CA GLU A 155 0.31 -5.07 15.45
C GLU A 155 -0.01 -3.64 14.98
N ASN A 156 -0.88 -3.50 13.96
CA ASN A 156 -1.21 -2.20 13.36
C ASN A 156 -2.56 -1.62 13.80
N ILE A 157 -3.37 -2.32 14.59
CA ILE A 157 -4.68 -1.83 15.11
C ILE A 157 -4.51 -0.48 15.82
N SER A 158 -3.49 -0.32 16.66
CA SER A 158 -3.24 0.90 17.41
C SER A 158 -2.90 2.10 16.52
N ILE A 159 -2.27 1.86 15.38
CA ILE A 159 -1.90 2.87 14.41
C ILE A 159 -3.12 3.26 13.57
N LEU A 160 -3.86 2.28 13.05
CA LEU A 160 -5.00 2.51 12.17
C LEU A 160 -6.25 3.01 12.90
N LYS A 161 -6.34 2.78 14.21
CA LYS A 161 -7.42 3.22 15.15
C LYS A 161 -8.85 2.79 14.81
N TYR A 162 -9.08 2.14 13.68
CA TYR A 162 -10.39 1.70 13.21
C TYR A 162 -10.35 0.22 12.89
N ASN A 163 -11.43 -0.46 13.23
CA ASN A 163 -11.64 -1.86 12.93
C ASN A 163 -12.79 -1.93 11.93
N ASP A 164 -12.55 -1.42 10.73
CA ASP A 164 -13.49 -1.34 9.61
C ASP A 164 -12.89 -1.93 8.33
N GLU A 165 -13.71 -2.05 7.30
CA GLU A 165 -13.33 -2.62 6.00
C GLU A 165 -12.17 -1.85 5.33
N ASN A 166 -12.12 -0.52 5.48
CA ASN A 166 -11.03 0.30 4.95
C ASN A 166 -9.70 0.02 5.65
N SER A 167 -9.73 -0.13 6.96
CA SER A 167 -8.55 -0.48 7.77
C SER A 167 -8.03 -1.86 7.40
N MET A 168 -8.90 -2.84 7.19
CA MET A 168 -8.51 -4.17 6.74
C MET A 168 -7.94 -4.16 5.33
N SER A 169 -8.49 -3.40 4.41
CA SER A 169 -7.93 -3.21 3.07
C SER A 169 -6.53 -2.58 3.12
N CYS A 170 -6.30 -1.66 4.08
CA CYS A 170 -4.98 -1.08 4.35
C CYS A 170 -4.01 -2.14 4.90
N VAL A 171 -4.43 -2.93 5.89
CA VAL A 171 -3.65 -4.06 6.44
C VAL A 171 -3.23 -5.03 5.35
N LEU A 172 -4.16 -5.46 4.50
CA LEU A 172 -3.86 -6.36 3.38
C LEU A 172 -2.86 -5.74 2.39
N SER A 173 -3.02 -4.44 2.08
CA SER A 173 -2.11 -3.74 1.16
C SER A 173 -0.69 -3.62 1.71
N LEU A 174 -0.51 -3.52 3.03
CA LEU A 174 0.78 -3.57 3.71
C LEU A 174 1.33 -5.00 3.75
N ALA A 175 0.50 -5.96 4.12
CA ALA A 175 0.86 -7.37 4.21
C ALA A 175 1.36 -7.93 2.86
N TYR A 176 0.81 -7.43 1.75
CA TYR A 176 1.25 -7.77 0.39
C TYR A 176 2.13 -6.69 -0.25
N TYR A 177 2.85 -5.89 0.54
CA TYR A 177 3.66 -4.79 0.01
C TYR A 177 4.65 -5.23 -1.06
N ALA A 178 5.34 -6.36 -0.88
CA ALA A 178 6.33 -6.90 -1.82
C ALA A 178 5.74 -7.24 -3.19
N ALA A 179 4.44 -7.51 -3.29
CA ALA A 179 3.79 -7.80 -4.56
C ALA A 179 3.96 -6.68 -5.59
N ARG A 180 4.18 -5.43 -5.17
CA ARG A 180 4.40 -4.28 -6.07
C ARG A 180 5.59 -4.43 -7.01
N LYS A 181 6.55 -5.31 -6.68
CA LYS A 181 7.71 -5.62 -7.52
C LYS A 181 7.31 -6.35 -8.81
N ASP A 182 6.41 -7.32 -8.68
CA ASP A 182 6.06 -8.23 -9.76
C ASP A 182 4.64 -8.01 -10.30
N TYR A 183 3.81 -7.24 -9.60
CA TYR A 183 2.40 -7.00 -9.92
C TYR A 183 2.06 -5.52 -10.02
N VAL A 184 1.01 -5.24 -10.78
CA VAL A 184 0.21 -4.03 -10.66
C VAL A 184 -0.95 -4.36 -9.71
N MET A 185 -1.09 -3.60 -8.63
CA MET A 185 -2.14 -3.80 -7.63
C MET A 185 -3.30 -2.84 -7.91
N TYR A 186 -4.50 -3.39 -7.99
CA TYR A 186 -5.76 -2.64 -8.09
C TYR A 186 -6.58 -2.89 -6.84
N ARG A 187 -7.00 -1.81 -6.19
CA ARG A 187 -7.99 -1.86 -5.09
C ARG A 187 -9.36 -1.57 -5.67
N GLU A 188 -10.39 -2.25 -5.19
CA GLU A 188 -11.77 -2.07 -5.63
C GLU A 188 -11.92 -2.18 -7.17
N LEU A 189 -11.25 -3.17 -7.78
CA LEU A 189 -11.32 -3.37 -9.22
C LEU A 189 -12.75 -3.79 -9.62
N ALA A 190 -13.36 -2.99 -10.49
CA ALA A 190 -14.69 -3.29 -11.01
C ALA A 190 -14.68 -4.61 -11.79
N GLY A 191 -15.53 -5.55 -11.40
CA GLY A 191 -15.75 -6.83 -12.08
C GLY A 191 -17.22 -7.08 -12.28
N GLY A 192 -17.74 -6.98 -13.51
CA GLY A 192 -19.11 -7.30 -13.89
C GLY A 192 -20.24 -6.90 -12.93
N LYS A 193 -20.34 -7.55 -11.77
CA LYS A 193 -21.39 -7.38 -10.76
C LYS A 193 -20.90 -6.81 -9.42
N GLY A 194 -19.76 -6.11 -9.39
CA GLY A 194 -19.21 -5.51 -8.16
C GLY A 194 -17.71 -5.25 -8.26
N PHE A 195 -17.07 -5.07 -7.09
CA PHE A 195 -15.64 -4.79 -6.97
C PHE A 195 -14.95 -5.93 -6.24
N ALA A 196 -13.75 -6.32 -6.68
CA ALA A 196 -12.82 -7.13 -5.89
C ALA A 196 -12.06 -6.21 -4.94
N ASP A 197 -11.81 -6.64 -3.73
CA ASP A 197 -11.13 -5.80 -2.74
C ASP A 197 -9.70 -5.48 -3.19
N ILE A 198 -8.94 -6.51 -3.62
CA ILE A 198 -7.60 -6.32 -4.20
C ILE A 198 -7.39 -7.32 -5.34
N VAL A 199 -6.85 -6.81 -6.45
CA VAL A 199 -6.41 -7.65 -7.57
C VAL A 199 -4.96 -7.35 -7.90
N PHE A 200 -4.15 -8.38 -7.96
CA PHE A 200 -2.76 -8.33 -8.37
C PHE A 200 -2.64 -8.89 -9.78
N VAL A 201 -2.36 -8.02 -10.73
CA VAL A 201 -2.13 -8.38 -12.14
C VAL A 201 -0.63 -8.44 -12.40
N PRO A 202 -0.08 -9.57 -12.87
CA PRO A 202 1.35 -9.67 -13.17
C PRO A 202 1.82 -8.57 -14.12
N ARG A 203 2.97 -7.99 -13.81
CA ARG A 203 3.62 -7.04 -14.73
C ARG A 203 4.07 -7.78 -15.99
N LYS A 204 4.13 -7.06 -17.10
CA LYS A 204 4.63 -7.60 -18.37
C LYS A 204 5.99 -8.30 -18.16
N TYR A 205 6.12 -9.51 -18.72
CA TYR A 205 7.31 -10.37 -18.61
C TYR A 205 7.56 -11.01 -17.22
N ARG A 206 6.56 -11.03 -16.33
CA ARG A 206 6.62 -11.79 -15.09
C ARG A 206 5.82 -13.07 -15.25
N ASP A 207 6.47 -14.21 -14.92
CA ASP A 207 5.85 -15.55 -14.95
C ASP A 207 5.38 -15.92 -13.53
N VAL A 208 4.29 -15.27 -13.14
CA VAL A 208 3.64 -15.47 -11.84
C VAL A 208 2.12 -15.43 -12.03
N PRO A 209 1.33 -16.17 -11.23
CA PRO A 209 -0.12 -16.18 -11.36
C PRO A 209 -0.73 -14.83 -10.98
N ALA A 210 -1.86 -14.46 -11.58
CA ALA A 210 -2.67 -13.35 -11.07
C ALA A 210 -3.32 -13.75 -9.73
N ILE A 211 -3.57 -12.78 -8.84
CA ILE A 211 -4.17 -13.05 -7.54
C ILE A 211 -5.38 -12.13 -7.35
N VAL A 212 -6.51 -12.70 -6.96
CA VAL A 212 -7.74 -11.96 -6.61
C VAL A 212 -8.04 -12.21 -5.15
N VAL A 213 -8.06 -11.16 -4.35
CA VAL A 213 -8.34 -11.21 -2.92
C VAL A 213 -9.71 -10.61 -2.65
N GLU A 214 -10.53 -11.31 -1.92
CA GLU A 214 -11.83 -10.84 -1.40
C GLU A 214 -11.83 -10.95 0.11
N LEU A 215 -12.21 -9.87 0.77
CA LEU A 215 -12.33 -9.80 2.22
C LEU A 215 -13.79 -9.99 2.65
N LYS A 216 -13.99 -10.70 3.74
CA LYS A 216 -15.27 -10.80 4.41
C LYS A 216 -15.13 -10.45 5.88
N TRP A 217 -16.21 -9.92 6.40
CA TRP A 217 -16.35 -9.55 7.79
C TRP A 217 -17.52 -10.36 8.41
N ASP A 218 -17.24 -11.06 9.50
CA ASP A 218 -18.23 -11.90 10.21
C ASP A 218 -19.01 -12.88 9.29
N LYS A 219 -18.31 -13.50 8.32
CA LYS A 219 -18.87 -14.49 7.39
C LYS A 219 -18.00 -15.74 7.35
N SER A 220 -17.43 -16.05 6.16
CA SER A 220 -16.45 -17.13 6.00
C SER A 220 -15.52 -16.85 4.83
N SER A 221 -14.33 -17.44 4.84
CA SER A 221 -13.41 -17.42 3.72
C SER A 221 -13.96 -18.13 2.48
N ASP A 222 -14.76 -19.18 2.64
CA ASP A 222 -15.48 -19.85 1.55
C ASP A 222 -16.53 -18.93 0.90
N ALA A 223 -17.21 -18.09 1.69
CA ALA A 223 -18.14 -17.09 1.18
C ALA A 223 -17.42 -16.02 0.34
N ALA A 224 -16.18 -15.67 0.70
CA ALA A 224 -15.34 -14.78 -0.09
C ALA A 224 -15.00 -15.41 -1.45
N ILE A 225 -14.55 -16.66 -1.48
CA ILE A 225 -14.28 -17.39 -2.72
C ILE A 225 -15.54 -17.50 -3.60
N ALA A 226 -16.68 -17.85 -3.00
CA ALA A 226 -17.95 -17.91 -3.72
C ALA A 226 -18.33 -16.56 -4.35
N GLN A 227 -18.03 -15.46 -3.65
CA GLN A 227 -18.27 -14.12 -4.16
C GLN A 227 -17.36 -13.80 -5.35
N ILE A 228 -16.06 -14.12 -5.29
CA ILE A 228 -15.13 -13.93 -6.41
C ILE A 228 -15.67 -14.63 -7.66
N LYS A 229 -16.09 -15.90 -7.53
CA LYS A 229 -16.64 -16.70 -8.63
C LYS A 229 -17.94 -16.12 -9.18
N LYS A 230 -18.84 -15.64 -8.31
CA LYS A 230 -20.16 -15.11 -8.68
C LYS A 230 -20.10 -13.74 -9.38
N LYS A 231 -19.19 -12.88 -8.96
CA LYS A 231 -19.09 -11.48 -9.43
C LYS A 231 -18.37 -11.33 -10.78
N GLU A 232 -17.91 -12.44 -11.38
CA GLU A 232 -17.25 -12.45 -12.68
C GLU A 232 -16.08 -11.45 -12.77
N TYR A 233 -15.29 -11.30 -11.68
CA TYR A 233 -14.06 -10.50 -11.70
C TYR A 233 -13.10 -10.89 -12.82
N MET A 234 -13.30 -12.08 -13.36
CA MET A 234 -12.60 -12.63 -14.51
C MET A 234 -12.78 -11.79 -15.77
N GLN A 235 -13.85 -10.97 -15.89
CA GLN A 235 -13.99 -10.06 -17.04
C GLN A 235 -12.90 -8.96 -17.05
N SER A 236 -12.43 -8.54 -15.88
CA SER A 236 -11.30 -7.60 -15.78
C SER A 236 -9.95 -8.25 -16.07
N LEU A 237 -9.90 -9.59 -16.05
CA LEU A 237 -8.74 -10.40 -16.38
C LEU A 237 -8.87 -11.14 -17.71
N LYS A 238 -9.88 -10.80 -18.55
CA LYS A 238 -10.16 -11.52 -19.81
C LYS A 238 -9.02 -11.54 -20.82
N ASP A 239 -8.12 -10.57 -20.74
CA ASP A 239 -6.92 -10.50 -21.58
C ASP A 239 -5.71 -11.21 -20.92
N TYR A 240 -5.90 -11.73 -19.71
CA TYR A 240 -4.89 -12.52 -19.00
C TYR A 240 -5.12 -14.00 -19.25
N HIS A 241 -4.14 -14.65 -19.83
CA HIS A 241 -4.16 -16.08 -20.13
C HIS A 241 -3.13 -16.78 -19.24
N GLY A 242 -3.54 -17.22 -18.06
CA GLY A 242 -2.67 -17.84 -17.10
C GLY A 242 -3.38 -18.41 -15.88
N GLU A 243 -2.61 -18.81 -14.91
CA GLU A 243 -3.14 -19.27 -13.61
C GLU A 243 -3.61 -18.08 -12.79
N VAL A 244 -4.77 -18.21 -12.14
CA VAL A 244 -5.32 -17.21 -11.22
C VAL A 244 -5.54 -17.87 -9.87
N ILE A 245 -5.02 -17.22 -8.83
CA ILE A 245 -5.21 -17.60 -7.43
C ILE A 245 -6.35 -16.76 -6.84
N LEU A 246 -7.37 -17.42 -6.35
CA LEU A 246 -8.48 -16.82 -5.63
C LEU A 246 -8.20 -16.94 -4.13
N VAL A 247 -8.21 -15.83 -3.42
CA VAL A 247 -7.91 -15.76 -1.99
C VAL A 247 -9.11 -15.17 -1.28
N GLY A 248 -9.77 -15.96 -0.48
CA GLY A 248 -10.85 -15.53 0.40
C GLY A 248 -10.32 -15.35 1.81
N ILE A 249 -10.46 -14.15 2.37
CA ILE A 249 -10.06 -13.84 3.73
C ILE A 249 -11.31 -13.45 4.52
N ASN A 250 -11.49 -14.00 5.71
CA ASN A 250 -12.55 -13.59 6.63
C ASN A 250 -11.93 -13.14 7.94
N TYR A 251 -12.41 -12.01 8.44
CA TYR A 251 -12.16 -11.54 9.79
C TYR A 251 -13.43 -11.74 10.62
N ASP A 252 -13.29 -12.41 11.75
CA ASP A 252 -14.38 -12.63 12.69
C ASP A 252 -14.21 -11.69 13.89
N ASN A 253 -15.18 -10.79 14.10
CA ASN A 253 -15.15 -9.78 15.15
C ASN A 253 -15.99 -10.21 16.38
N THR A 254 -16.41 -11.47 16.46
CA THR A 254 -17.20 -11.92 17.61
C THR A 254 -16.37 -11.96 18.89
N ASP A 255 -16.88 -11.34 19.97
CA ASP A 255 -16.25 -11.25 21.30
C ASP A 255 -16.18 -12.58 22.06
N SER A 256 -16.36 -13.71 21.41
CA SER A 256 -16.26 -15.04 22.03
C SER A 256 -14.79 -15.44 22.24
N VAL A 257 -14.15 -14.79 23.22
CA VAL A 257 -12.74 -14.99 23.55
C VAL A 257 -12.55 -16.38 24.17
N LYS A 258 -12.01 -17.32 23.38
CA LYS A 258 -11.14 -18.38 23.88
C LYS A 258 -9.71 -17.93 23.58
N ASP A 259 -8.77 -18.17 24.48
CA ASP A 259 -7.37 -17.70 24.40
C ASP A 259 -6.59 -18.12 23.14
N ASP A 260 -7.15 -19.01 22.33
CA ASP A 260 -6.59 -19.56 21.08
C ASP A 260 -7.46 -19.26 19.85
N TYR A 261 -8.36 -18.26 19.92
CA TYR A 261 -9.26 -17.90 18.82
C TYR A 261 -8.53 -17.13 17.73
N LYS A 262 -8.39 -17.74 16.55
CA LYS A 262 -7.87 -17.09 15.35
C LYS A 262 -8.98 -16.26 14.70
N ARG A 263 -8.81 -14.95 14.68
CA ARG A 263 -9.79 -14.03 14.10
C ARG A 263 -9.81 -14.04 12.58
N HIS A 264 -8.69 -14.42 11.95
CA HIS A 264 -8.62 -14.52 10.50
C HIS A 264 -8.67 -15.95 10.03
N SER A 265 -9.43 -16.18 8.96
CA SER A 265 -9.38 -17.42 8.19
C SER A 265 -9.11 -17.12 6.73
N CYS A 266 -8.40 -18.03 6.06
CA CYS A 266 -8.03 -17.89 4.65
C CYS A 266 -8.43 -19.16 3.89
N ARG A 267 -8.93 -18.99 2.67
CA ARG A 267 -9.18 -20.04 1.69
C ARG A 267 -8.52 -19.65 0.38
N ILE A 268 -7.79 -20.59 -0.23
CA ILE A 268 -7.06 -20.36 -1.47
C ILE A 268 -7.48 -21.40 -2.51
N GLU A 269 -7.90 -20.96 -3.68
CA GLU A 269 -8.21 -21.83 -4.80
C GLU A 269 -7.46 -21.37 -6.05
N ARG A 270 -7.13 -22.32 -6.91
CA ARG A 270 -6.47 -22.07 -8.20
C ARG A 270 -7.41 -22.37 -9.34
N ILE A 271 -7.42 -21.49 -10.31
CA ILE A 271 -8.15 -21.68 -11.56
C ILE A 271 -7.25 -21.32 -12.74
N LYS A 272 -7.54 -21.88 -13.90
CA LYS A 272 -6.85 -21.53 -15.15
C LYS A 272 -7.84 -20.84 -16.07
N LEU A 273 -7.46 -19.66 -16.58
CA LEU A 273 -8.22 -18.88 -17.57
C LEU A 273 -7.82 -19.23 -18.98
#